data_a1069416274177f2a0a2f00f70152a6b
#
_entry.id   a1069416274177f2a0a2f00f70152a6b
#
_cell.length_a   1.000
_cell.length_b   1.000
_cell.length_c   1.000
_cell.angle_alpha   90.00
_cell.angle_beta   90.00
_cell.angle_gamma   90.00
#
_symmetry.space_group_name_H-M   'P 1'
#
loop_
_entity.id
_entity.type
_entity.pdbx_description
1 polymer ?
#
loop_
_entity_poly.entity_id
_entity_poly.type
_entity_poly.pdbx_seq_one_letter_code
_entity_poly.pdbx_strand_id
1 'polypeptide(L)'
;KEKDYVWDYAGHFFHFSTDEFKKRFIDSVDEDEIIYKDKNTKIIYKGELVDYPFQTNIHQLEKSEFIDCLYDLFHKEEKEEYDNFLDMLYGKFGKSIVEKFLKPYNEKLYAVDLTTLDKDAMGRFFPYADIPAIIDNMKANKDSTSYNNSFLYPRSGAGSFIQILYDALDKEKVLLNHVVDKIDRANKKVILNDGSEISYEYLINTSPLNRFLTLFDEEKMHELQSRLSYNKVLVFNLGFNKKSKYTKEHWFYIPDKKINFYRIGFYDNILDADKLSMYIEIGYSKDAVVTQGMIDEQLRLTLENLLKLGIIDEETKLEAHSTILMDPAYVHINSETDAQITELKKNLADENIYTIGRYGAWTYCSMEDSMIAAKNLAEKLKDN
;
A
#
# COMPACT_ATOMS: atom_id res chain seq x y z
N LYS A 1 9.15 18.05 4.46
CA LYS A 1 8.37 19.23 4.93
C LYS A 1 8.27 20.23 3.79
N GLU A 2 7.07 20.67 3.49
CA GLU A 2 6.87 21.79 2.57
C GLU A 2 6.01 22.84 3.28
N LYS A 3 6.53 24.07 3.41
CA LYS A 3 6.02 25.08 4.33
C LYS A 3 5.90 24.47 5.76
N ASP A 4 4.70 24.41 6.35
CA ASP A 4 4.46 23.85 7.67
C ASP A 4 3.84 22.42 7.61
N TYR A 5 3.73 21.84 6.41
CA TYR A 5 3.12 20.52 6.23
C TYR A 5 4.17 19.41 6.32
N VAL A 6 3.83 18.33 7.02
CA VAL A 6 4.60 17.09 7.08
C VAL A 6 3.90 16.08 6.19
N TRP A 7 4.60 15.58 5.17
CA TRP A 7 4.08 14.65 4.19
C TRP A 7 5.01 13.46 3.97
N ASP A 8 4.42 12.31 3.73
CA ASP A 8 5.07 11.09 3.29
C ASP A 8 4.77 10.79 1.81
N TYR A 9 5.28 9.67 1.32
CA TYR A 9 4.93 9.09 0.01
C TYR A 9 3.63 8.29 0.10
N ALA A 10 2.49 8.89 0.43
CA ALA A 10 1.23 8.30 0.87
C ALA A 10 1.23 7.87 2.36
N GLY A 11 0.17 7.17 2.78
CA GLY A 11 0.00 6.77 4.18
C GLY A 11 0.93 5.63 4.59
N HIS A 12 1.97 5.93 5.33
CA HIS A 12 2.92 4.96 5.87
C HIS A 12 2.87 4.95 7.40
N PHE A 13 1.95 4.15 7.95
CA PHE A 13 1.74 4.01 9.38
C PHE A 13 2.41 2.74 9.90
N PHE A 14 3.00 2.85 11.11
CA PHE A 14 3.77 1.74 11.67
C PHE A 14 2.87 0.82 12.48
N HIS A 15 2.85 -0.44 12.06
CA HIS A 15 2.24 -1.55 12.76
C HIS A 15 3.33 -2.57 13.04
N PHE A 16 3.63 -2.80 14.31
CA PHE A 16 4.63 -3.79 14.71
C PHE A 16 3.92 -5.04 15.23
N SER A 17 4.31 -6.19 14.71
CA SER A 17 3.91 -7.52 15.19
C SER A 17 4.95 -8.13 16.12
N THR A 18 6.18 -7.58 16.14
CA THR A 18 7.27 -8.02 17.00
C THR A 18 7.71 -6.92 17.96
N ASP A 19 7.99 -7.30 19.20
CA ASP A 19 8.48 -6.37 20.22
C ASP A 19 9.89 -5.85 19.90
N GLU A 20 10.70 -6.62 19.18
CA GLU A 20 12.07 -6.26 18.84
C GLU A 20 12.14 -4.98 18.00
N PHE A 21 11.43 -4.96 16.86
CA PHE A 21 11.46 -3.79 15.97
C PHE A 21 10.69 -2.61 16.56
N LYS A 22 9.59 -2.88 17.27
CA LYS A 22 8.87 -1.85 18.01
C LYS A 22 9.74 -1.16 19.03
N LYS A 23 10.44 -1.93 19.86
CA LYS A 23 11.33 -1.41 20.89
C LYS A 23 12.48 -0.64 20.27
N ARG A 24 13.15 -1.18 19.24
CA ARG A 24 14.23 -0.49 18.54
C ARG A 24 13.79 0.87 18.01
N PHE A 25 12.59 0.98 17.48
CA PHE A 25 12.03 2.24 17.01
C PHE A 25 11.79 3.21 18.18
N ILE A 26 11.10 2.76 19.24
CA ILE A 26 10.76 3.59 20.40
C ILE A 26 12.04 4.07 21.12
N ASP A 27 13.03 3.20 21.33
CA ASP A 27 14.29 3.53 22.02
C ASP A 27 15.19 4.47 21.19
N SER A 28 14.90 4.67 19.90
CA SER A 28 15.73 5.47 18.99
C SER A 28 15.21 6.89 18.75
N VAL A 29 14.09 7.26 19.32
CA VAL A 29 13.46 8.59 19.18
C VAL A 29 13.05 9.13 20.56
N ASP A 30 12.88 10.44 20.65
CA ASP A 30 12.32 11.05 21.84
C ASP A 30 10.83 10.64 22.01
N GLU A 31 10.38 10.48 23.25
CA GLU A 31 9.02 10.02 23.55
C GLU A 31 7.95 10.93 22.90
N ASP A 32 8.20 12.24 22.89
CA ASP A 32 7.32 13.24 22.28
C ASP A 32 7.21 13.13 20.75
N GLU A 33 8.14 12.45 20.11
CA GLU A 33 8.16 12.24 18.65
C GLU A 33 7.14 11.15 18.21
N ILE A 34 6.73 10.27 19.13
CA ILE A 34 5.87 9.15 18.79
C ILE A 34 4.41 9.46 19.10
N ILE A 35 3.57 9.33 18.10
CA ILE A 35 2.12 9.42 18.21
C ILE A 35 1.52 8.02 18.21
N TYR A 36 0.67 7.74 19.19
CA TYR A 36 -0.18 6.56 19.25
C TYR A 36 -1.60 6.95 18.90
N LYS A 37 -2.19 6.33 17.88
CA LYS A 37 -3.59 6.58 17.49
C LYS A 37 -4.35 5.28 17.32
N ASP A 38 -5.58 5.26 17.83
CA ASP A 38 -6.55 4.25 17.46
C ASP A 38 -7.10 4.56 16.07
N LYS A 39 -7.12 3.55 15.23
CA LYS A 39 -7.49 3.69 13.83
C LYS A 39 -8.95 4.10 13.69
N ASN A 40 -9.20 5.25 13.07
CA ASN A 40 -10.53 5.69 12.70
C ASN A 40 -10.63 5.83 11.17
N THR A 41 -11.20 4.82 10.55
CA THR A 41 -11.33 4.71 9.08
C THR A 41 -12.79 4.59 8.70
N LYS A 42 -13.20 5.35 7.70
CA LYS A 42 -14.58 5.31 7.18
C LYS A 42 -14.57 5.05 5.67
N ILE A 43 -15.73 4.73 5.18
CA ILE A 43 -16.03 4.59 3.75
C ILE A 43 -17.05 5.65 3.40
N ILE A 44 -16.79 6.44 2.37
CA ILE A 44 -17.81 7.34 1.82
C ILE A 44 -18.63 6.55 0.82
N TYR A 45 -19.84 6.20 1.21
CA TYR A 45 -20.80 5.46 0.38
C TYR A 45 -22.08 6.27 0.17
N LYS A 46 -22.37 6.67 -1.07
CA LYS A 46 -23.53 7.49 -1.45
C LYS A 46 -23.72 8.77 -0.63
N GLY A 47 -22.62 9.39 -0.21
CA GLY A 47 -22.63 10.63 0.60
C GLY A 47 -22.67 10.41 2.11
N GLU A 48 -22.87 9.18 2.57
CA GLU A 48 -22.88 8.81 3.98
C GLU A 48 -21.55 8.16 4.39
N LEU A 49 -21.23 8.23 5.69
CA LEU A 49 -20.06 7.56 6.26
C LEU A 49 -20.45 6.18 6.79
N VAL A 50 -19.79 5.16 6.31
CA VAL A 50 -19.90 3.78 6.80
C VAL A 50 -18.57 3.38 7.44
N ASP A 51 -18.64 2.68 8.57
CA ASP A 51 -17.44 2.19 9.25
C ASP A 51 -16.72 1.13 8.42
N TYR A 52 -15.40 1.10 8.54
CA TYR A 52 -14.58 0.07 7.93
C TYR A 52 -14.34 -1.10 8.92
N PRO A 53 -14.36 -2.36 8.48
CA PRO A 53 -14.59 -2.83 7.09
C PRO A 53 -16.08 -2.81 6.69
N PHE A 54 -16.35 -2.59 5.40
CA PHE A 54 -17.72 -2.46 4.88
C PHE A 54 -18.60 -3.67 5.19
N GLN A 55 -18.08 -4.88 4.99
CA GLN A 55 -18.82 -6.13 5.15
C GLN A 55 -19.32 -6.37 6.56
N THR A 56 -18.65 -5.86 7.58
CA THR A 56 -19.08 -5.97 8.98
C THR A 56 -20.01 -4.84 9.41
N ASN A 57 -20.10 -3.77 8.60
CA ASN A 57 -20.85 -2.56 8.93
C ASN A 57 -22.02 -2.31 7.95
N ILE A 58 -22.48 -3.31 7.21
CA ILE A 58 -23.62 -3.20 6.28
C ILE A 58 -24.92 -2.74 6.95
N HIS A 59 -25.06 -2.92 8.27
CA HIS A 59 -26.21 -2.44 9.05
C HIS A 59 -26.31 -0.91 9.12
N GLN A 60 -25.26 -0.19 8.75
CA GLN A 60 -25.25 1.28 8.68
C GLN A 60 -25.76 1.81 7.34
N LEU A 61 -26.01 0.91 6.36
CA LEU A 61 -26.56 1.27 5.07
C LEU A 61 -28.06 1.62 5.18
N GLU A 62 -28.58 2.28 4.13
CA GLU A 62 -30.01 2.44 3.98
C GLU A 62 -30.71 1.06 4.05
N LYS A 63 -31.90 1.01 4.65
CA LYS A 63 -32.57 -0.24 5.01
C LYS A 63 -32.73 -1.22 3.85
N SER A 64 -33.06 -0.75 2.64
CA SER A 64 -33.21 -1.63 1.49
C SER A 64 -31.87 -2.25 1.08
N GLU A 65 -30.81 -1.46 1.06
CA GLU A 65 -29.45 -1.91 0.72
C GLU A 65 -28.86 -2.85 1.77
N PHE A 66 -29.16 -2.60 3.05
CA PHE A 66 -28.80 -3.53 4.12
C PHE A 66 -29.50 -4.90 3.94
N ILE A 67 -30.80 -4.90 3.61
CA ILE A 67 -31.54 -6.14 3.37
C ILE A 67 -30.98 -6.89 2.16
N ASP A 68 -30.65 -6.18 1.06
CA ASP A 68 -30.03 -6.79 -0.12
C ASP A 68 -28.67 -7.45 0.25
N CYS A 69 -27.81 -6.73 1.00
CA CYS A 69 -26.54 -7.26 1.45
C CYS A 69 -26.71 -8.51 2.32
N LEU A 70 -27.65 -8.46 3.25
CA LEU A 70 -27.93 -9.58 4.16
C LEU A 70 -28.50 -10.79 3.40
N TYR A 71 -29.44 -10.54 2.49
CA TYR A 71 -30.01 -11.60 1.65
C TYR A 71 -28.93 -12.32 0.83
N ASP A 72 -28.12 -11.56 0.08
CA ASP A 72 -27.07 -12.12 -0.76
C ASP A 72 -25.97 -12.81 0.07
N LEU A 73 -25.68 -12.30 1.28
CA LEU A 73 -24.71 -12.93 2.19
C LEU A 73 -25.17 -14.32 2.64
N PHE A 74 -26.47 -14.51 2.90
CA PHE A 74 -27.02 -15.81 3.31
C PHE A 74 -27.26 -16.76 2.12
N HIS A 75 -27.41 -16.24 0.90
CA HIS A 75 -27.67 -17.03 -0.32
C HIS A 75 -26.43 -17.11 -1.25
N LYS A 76 -25.25 -16.69 -0.76
CA LYS A 76 -24.02 -16.81 -1.52
C LYS A 76 -23.67 -18.27 -1.78
N GLU A 77 -23.02 -18.53 -2.91
CA GLU A 77 -22.50 -19.85 -3.26
C GLU A 77 -21.04 -19.96 -2.78
N GLU A 78 -20.81 -20.64 -1.66
CA GLU A 78 -19.47 -20.95 -1.20
C GLU A 78 -18.90 -22.12 -2.01
N LYS A 79 -17.65 -22.00 -2.42
CA LYS A 79 -16.88 -23.03 -3.11
C LYS A 79 -15.73 -23.52 -2.21
N GLU A 80 -15.27 -24.75 -2.43
CA GLU A 80 -14.06 -25.25 -1.79
C GLU A 80 -12.81 -24.52 -2.31
N GLU A 81 -12.81 -24.20 -3.61
CA GLU A 81 -11.76 -23.44 -4.27
C GLU A 81 -12.34 -22.32 -5.13
N TYR A 82 -11.60 -21.23 -5.23
CA TYR A 82 -11.94 -20.05 -6.02
C TYR A 82 -10.93 -19.87 -7.15
N ASP A 83 -11.39 -19.53 -8.34
CA ASP A 83 -10.55 -19.38 -9.52
C ASP A 83 -9.69 -18.11 -9.49
N ASN A 84 -10.18 -17.04 -8.87
CA ASN A 84 -9.55 -15.73 -8.82
C ASN A 84 -10.09 -14.88 -7.66
N PHE A 85 -9.53 -13.68 -7.51
CA PHE A 85 -9.91 -12.76 -6.44
C PHE A 85 -11.38 -12.33 -6.50
N LEU A 86 -11.92 -12.03 -7.69
CA LEU A 86 -13.32 -11.63 -7.82
C LEU A 86 -14.28 -12.77 -7.48
N ASP A 87 -13.98 -13.99 -7.91
CA ASP A 87 -14.74 -15.19 -7.59
C ASP A 87 -14.76 -15.46 -6.08
N MET A 88 -13.59 -15.31 -5.43
CA MET A 88 -13.48 -15.39 -3.98
C MET A 88 -14.34 -14.35 -3.27
N LEU A 89 -14.34 -13.10 -3.75
CA LEU A 89 -15.18 -12.05 -3.15
C LEU A 89 -16.67 -12.41 -3.22
N TYR A 90 -17.18 -12.86 -4.36
CA TYR A 90 -18.58 -13.27 -4.49
C TYR A 90 -18.92 -14.46 -3.59
N GLY A 91 -18.08 -15.48 -3.57
CA GLY A 91 -18.30 -16.66 -2.74
C GLY A 91 -18.24 -16.39 -1.24
N LYS A 92 -17.44 -15.41 -0.80
CA LYS A 92 -17.31 -15.08 0.63
C LYS A 92 -18.33 -14.05 1.13
N PHE A 93 -18.73 -13.08 0.31
CA PHE A 93 -19.52 -11.92 0.76
C PHE A 93 -20.85 -11.73 0.05
N GLY A 94 -21.14 -12.51 -0.99
CA GLY A 94 -22.35 -12.37 -1.79
C GLY A 94 -22.34 -11.12 -2.70
N LYS A 95 -23.29 -11.09 -3.63
CA LYS A 95 -23.31 -10.12 -4.72
C LYS A 95 -23.39 -8.67 -4.25
N SER A 96 -24.31 -8.37 -3.35
CA SER A 96 -24.58 -6.96 -2.97
C SER A 96 -23.40 -6.29 -2.27
N ILE A 97 -22.72 -6.96 -1.33
CA ILE A 97 -21.52 -6.41 -0.67
C ILE A 97 -20.41 -6.20 -1.70
N VAL A 98 -20.22 -7.16 -2.60
CA VAL A 98 -19.18 -7.09 -3.63
C VAL A 98 -19.42 -5.94 -4.59
N GLU A 99 -20.61 -5.83 -5.18
CA GLU A 99 -20.92 -4.79 -6.17
C GLU A 99 -21.01 -3.37 -5.56
N LYS A 100 -21.42 -3.26 -4.29
CA LYS A 100 -21.53 -1.97 -3.61
C LYS A 100 -20.17 -1.40 -3.19
N PHE A 101 -19.24 -2.26 -2.76
CA PHE A 101 -17.98 -1.78 -2.21
C PHE A 101 -16.75 -2.55 -2.71
N LEU A 102 -16.68 -3.88 -2.50
CA LEU A 102 -15.41 -4.61 -2.65
C LEU A 102 -14.88 -4.56 -4.08
N LYS A 103 -15.74 -4.79 -5.09
CA LYS A 103 -15.34 -4.75 -6.48
C LYS A 103 -14.96 -3.33 -6.95
N PRO A 104 -15.83 -2.30 -6.88
CA PRO A 104 -15.50 -0.98 -7.38
C PRO A 104 -14.30 -0.34 -6.65
N TYR A 105 -14.12 -0.60 -5.36
CA TYR A 105 -12.97 -0.14 -4.61
C TYR A 105 -11.66 -0.81 -5.06
N ASN A 106 -11.67 -2.16 -5.15
CA ASN A 106 -10.47 -2.90 -5.53
C ASN A 106 -10.09 -2.70 -7.00
N GLU A 107 -11.06 -2.51 -7.91
CA GLU A 107 -10.77 -2.12 -9.30
C GLU A 107 -10.05 -0.77 -9.40
N LYS A 108 -10.39 0.20 -8.53
CA LYS A 108 -9.67 1.49 -8.44
C LYS A 108 -8.31 1.34 -7.80
N LEU A 109 -8.21 0.52 -6.75
CA LEU A 109 -6.96 0.27 -6.01
C LEU A 109 -5.93 -0.45 -6.89
N TYR A 110 -6.30 -1.59 -7.49
CA TYR A 110 -5.38 -2.41 -8.29
C TYR A 110 -5.23 -1.93 -9.73
N ALA A 111 -6.20 -1.17 -10.22
CA ALA A 111 -6.27 -0.65 -11.60
C ALA A 111 -6.12 -1.78 -12.66
N VAL A 112 -6.71 -2.94 -12.38
CA VAL A 112 -6.71 -4.15 -13.23
C VAL A 112 -8.04 -4.88 -13.07
N ASP A 113 -8.36 -5.76 -14.01
CA ASP A 113 -9.49 -6.69 -13.87
C ASP A 113 -9.20 -7.66 -12.69
N LEU A 114 -10.09 -7.69 -11.70
CA LEU A 114 -9.92 -8.50 -10.50
C LEU A 114 -9.94 -10.02 -10.77
N THR A 115 -10.41 -10.45 -11.95
CA THR A 115 -10.36 -11.85 -12.38
C THR A 115 -8.92 -12.30 -12.73
N THR A 116 -8.01 -11.36 -12.94
CA THR A 116 -6.60 -11.65 -13.23
C THR A 116 -5.73 -11.78 -11.98
N LEU A 117 -6.29 -11.47 -10.81
CA LEU A 117 -5.60 -11.58 -9.53
C LEU A 117 -5.87 -12.94 -8.90
N ASP A 118 -4.89 -13.46 -8.18
CA ASP A 118 -5.05 -14.65 -7.35
C ASP A 118 -6.08 -14.44 -6.25
N LYS A 119 -6.78 -15.51 -5.86
CA LYS A 119 -7.76 -15.48 -4.76
C LYS A 119 -7.18 -14.90 -3.46
N ASP A 120 -5.89 -15.09 -3.23
CA ASP A 120 -5.17 -14.63 -2.04
C ASP A 120 -4.36 -13.34 -2.26
N ALA A 121 -4.68 -12.56 -3.30
CA ALA A 121 -3.92 -11.36 -3.71
C ALA A 121 -3.64 -10.34 -2.59
N MET A 122 -4.52 -10.22 -1.59
CA MET A 122 -4.30 -9.36 -0.41
C MET A 122 -3.74 -10.12 0.81
N GLY A 123 -3.69 -11.45 0.77
CA GLY A 123 -3.22 -12.28 1.86
C GLY A 123 -3.85 -11.90 3.21
N ARG A 124 -3.02 -11.84 4.26
CA ARG A 124 -3.46 -11.49 5.64
C ARG A 124 -3.99 -10.07 5.81
N PHE A 125 -3.81 -9.19 4.83
CA PHE A 125 -4.28 -7.80 4.91
C PHE A 125 -5.74 -7.64 4.48
N PHE A 126 -6.36 -8.69 3.92
CA PHE A 126 -7.77 -8.66 3.59
C PHE A 126 -8.62 -8.84 4.88
N PRO A 127 -9.59 -7.96 5.15
CA PRO A 127 -10.41 -8.05 6.36
C PRO A 127 -11.51 -9.12 6.19
N TYR A 128 -11.13 -10.39 6.28
CA TYR A 128 -12.08 -11.49 6.27
C TYR A 128 -13.02 -11.39 7.47
N ALA A 129 -14.30 -11.69 7.25
CA ALA A 129 -15.28 -11.85 8.30
C ALA A 129 -16.27 -12.95 7.89
N ASP A 130 -16.57 -13.85 8.82
CA ASP A 130 -17.63 -14.82 8.64
C ASP A 130 -19.01 -14.24 9.04
N ILE A 131 -20.07 -14.96 8.74
CA ILE A 131 -21.45 -14.52 9.06
C ILE A 131 -21.63 -14.26 10.56
N PRO A 132 -21.18 -15.13 11.49
CA PRO A 132 -21.22 -14.84 12.92
C PRO A 132 -20.55 -13.53 13.31
N ALA A 133 -19.35 -13.26 12.83
CA ALA A 133 -18.63 -12.02 13.11
C ALA A 133 -19.37 -10.78 12.58
N ILE A 134 -19.96 -10.86 11.38
CA ILE A 134 -20.78 -9.79 10.78
C ILE A 134 -22.01 -9.52 11.67
N ILE A 135 -22.74 -10.57 12.08
CA ILE A 135 -23.95 -10.44 12.91
C ILE A 135 -23.61 -9.92 14.32
N ASP A 136 -22.51 -10.38 14.92
CA ASP A 136 -22.10 -9.93 16.24
C ASP A 136 -21.68 -8.45 16.24
N ASN A 137 -21.06 -7.97 15.16
CA ASN A 137 -20.75 -6.55 15.01
C ASN A 137 -22.03 -5.67 14.93
N MET A 138 -23.13 -6.21 14.38
CA MET A 138 -24.43 -5.49 14.35
C MET A 138 -25.08 -5.37 15.74
N LYS A 139 -24.80 -6.31 16.67
CA LYS A 139 -25.38 -6.31 18.03
C LYS A 139 -24.70 -5.34 18.98
N ALA A 140 -23.44 -5.06 18.72
CA ALA A 140 -22.63 -4.22 19.57
C ALA A 140 -22.17 -3.00 18.78
N ASN A 141 -22.36 -1.79 19.30
CA ASN A 141 -21.55 -0.61 18.91
C ASN A 141 -20.09 -0.85 19.37
N LYS A 142 -19.51 -1.98 18.99
CA LYS A 142 -18.13 -2.33 19.31
C LYS A 142 -17.24 -1.76 18.25
N ASP A 143 -16.26 -0.98 18.68
CA ASP A 143 -15.09 -0.66 17.87
C ASP A 143 -14.55 -1.95 17.26
N SER A 144 -14.42 -1.97 15.94
CA SER A 144 -14.03 -3.17 15.18
C SER A 144 -12.73 -3.75 15.72
N THR A 145 -12.75 -5.02 16.11
CA THR A 145 -11.55 -5.79 16.48
C THR A 145 -10.80 -6.29 15.24
N SER A 146 -10.55 -5.41 14.26
CA SER A 146 -9.78 -5.80 13.08
C SER A 146 -8.27 -5.77 13.38
N TYR A 147 -7.51 -6.60 12.66
CA TYR A 147 -6.05 -6.53 12.60
C TYR A 147 -5.63 -5.06 12.34
N ASN A 148 -4.70 -4.54 13.14
CA ASN A 148 -4.24 -3.15 13.10
C ASN A 148 -5.27 -2.10 13.58
N ASN A 149 -5.83 -2.28 14.75
CA ASN A 149 -6.74 -1.29 15.36
C ASN A 149 -6.03 0.00 15.82
N SER A 150 -4.72 -0.04 16.01
CA SER A 150 -3.90 1.11 16.37
C SER A 150 -2.63 1.16 15.53
N PHE A 151 -2.02 2.33 15.45
CA PHE A 151 -0.75 2.52 14.77
C PHE A 151 0.12 3.53 15.51
N LEU A 152 1.43 3.47 15.22
CA LEU A 152 2.39 4.47 15.62
C LEU A 152 2.73 5.35 14.42
N TYR A 153 3.01 6.62 14.71
CA TYR A 153 3.43 7.55 13.68
C TYR A 153 4.39 8.60 14.24
N PRO A 154 5.54 8.85 13.60
CA PRO A 154 6.44 9.91 14.03
C PRO A 154 5.89 11.29 13.68
N ARG A 155 6.01 12.28 14.57
CA ARG A 155 5.59 13.68 14.30
C ARG A 155 6.30 14.30 13.12
N SER A 156 7.55 13.92 12.88
CA SER A 156 8.36 14.37 11.75
C SER A 156 8.07 13.63 10.44
N GLY A 157 7.16 12.64 10.44
CA GLY A 157 6.80 11.80 9.30
C GLY A 157 7.53 10.46 9.30
N ALA A 158 7.08 9.51 8.49
CA ALA A 158 7.63 8.15 8.41
C ALA A 158 9.12 8.12 8.00
N GLY A 159 9.60 9.16 7.31
CA GLY A 159 11.00 9.29 6.91
C GLY A 159 11.99 9.32 8.08
N SER A 160 11.56 9.74 9.28
CA SER A 160 12.41 9.74 10.47
C SER A 160 12.86 8.34 10.89
N PHE A 161 12.00 7.34 10.70
CA PHE A 161 12.34 5.95 10.95
C PHE A 161 13.41 5.44 9.97
N ILE A 162 13.31 5.82 8.69
CA ILE A 162 14.34 5.51 7.69
C ILE A 162 15.66 6.21 8.06
N GLN A 163 15.59 7.44 8.60
CA GLN A 163 16.78 8.17 9.05
C GLN A 163 17.49 7.43 10.18
N ILE A 164 16.77 6.85 11.15
CA ILE A 164 17.36 6.03 12.23
C ILE A 164 18.15 4.85 11.65
N LEU A 165 17.57 4.15 10.66
CA LEU A 165 18.27 3.04 10.00
C LEU A 165 19.48 3.52 9.21
N TYR A 166 19.36 4.63 8.50
CA TYR A 166 20.45 5.23 7.73
C TYR A 166 21.60 5.70 8.62
N ASP A 167 21.31 6.29 9.79
CA ASP A 167 22.33 6.78 10.73
C ASP A 167 23.14 5.65 11.38
N ALA A 168 22.61 4.43 11.38
CA ALA A 168 23.33 3.24 11.82
C ALA A 168 24.30 2.66 10.77
N LEU A 169 24.28 3.17 9.53
CA LEU A 169 25.15 2.70 8.46
C LEU A 169 26.49 3.47 8.44
N ASP A 170 27.52 2.79 7.92
CA ASP A 170 28.74 3.44 7.48
C ASP A 170 28.45 4.26 6.22
N LYS A 171 28.34 5.56 6.38
CA LYS A 171 27.91 6.49 5.31
C LYS A 171 28.90 6.54 4.14
N GLU A 172 30.17 6.21 4.35
CA GLU A 172 31.17 6.16 3.29
C GLU A 172 30.92 5.00 2.31
N LYS A 173 30.15 3.98 2.75
CA LYS A 173 29.75 2.84 1.93
C LYS A 173 28.38 3.02 1.23
N VAL A 174 27.72 4.14 1.45
CA VAL A 174 26.43 4.45 0.81
C VAL A 174 26.68 5.31 -0.43
N LEU A 175 26.54 4.72 -1.60
CA LEU A 175 26.72 5.41 -2.87
C LEU A 175 25.34 5.89 -3.39
N LEU A 176 25.06 7.18 -3.22
CA LEU A 176 23.87 7.83 -3.79
C LEU A 176 24.12 8.27 -5.23
N ASN A 177 23.06 8.43 -6.02
CA ASN A 177 23.09 8.83 -7.42
C ASN A 177 23.82 7.84 -8.36
N HIS A 178 23.93 6.58 -7.93
CA HIS A 178 24.47 5.49 -8.74
C HIS A 178 23.33 4.56 -9.14
N VAL A 179 23.27 4.23 -10.42
CA VAL A 179 22.29 3.30 -11.00
C VAL A 179 23.04 2.08 -11.49
N VAL A 180 22.55 0.89 -11.15
CA VAL A 180 23.07 -0.37 -11.71
C VAL A 180 22.44 -0.54 -13.09
N ASP A 181 23.29 -0.62 -14.12
CA ASP A 181 22.87 -0.81 -15.52
C ASP A 181 22.89 -2.28 -15.93
N LYS A 182 23.83 -3.07 -15.34
CA LYS A 182 23.99 -4.48 -15.72
C LYS A 182 24.58 -5.30 -14.58
N ILE A 183 24.23 -6.58 -14.56
CA ILE A 183 24.80 -7.59 -13.66
C ILE A 183 25.55 -8.63 -14.49
N ASP A 184 26.86 -8.69 -14.31
CA ASP A 184 27.74 -9.73 -14.86
C ASP A 184 27.86 -10.88 -13.83
N ARG A 185 27.01 -11.90 -13.98
CA ARG A 185 26.96 -13.04 -13.07
C ARG A 185 28.24 -13.88 -13.14
N ALA A 186 28.79 -14.03 -14.34
CA ALA A 186 29.97 -14.86 -14.55
C ALA A 186 31.20 -14.34 -13.83
N ASN A 187 31.38 -13.00 -13.80
CA ASN A 187 32.48 -12.33 -13.14
C ASN A 187 32.13 -11.78 -11.77
N LYS A 188 30.90 -11.99 -11.28
CA LYS A 188 30.37 -11.45 -10.01
C LYS A 188 30.59 -9.94 -9.88
N LYS A 189 30.12 -9.18 -10.87
CA LYS A 189 30.22 -7.72 -10.91
C LYS A 189 28.88 -7.07 -11.19
N VAL A 190 28.67 -5.90 -10.61
CA VAL A 190 27.64 -4.95 -11.05
C VAL A 190 28.31 -3.82 -11.81
N ILE A 191 27.70 -3.39 -12.91
CA ILE A 191 28.15 -2.29 -13.76
C ILE A 191 27.21 -1.12 -13.54
N LEU A 192 27.75 0.04 -13.18
CA LEU A 192 27.01 1.25 -12.93
C LEU A 192 26.84 2.10 -14.19
N ASN A 193 25.91 3.05 -14.14
CA ASN A 193 25.59 3.97 -15.25
C ASN A 193 26.75 4.89 -15.68
N ASP A 194 27.79 5.03 -14.87
CA ASP A 194 29.02 5.75 -15.19
C ASP A 194 30.12 4.83 -15.77
N GLY A 195 29.82 3.55 -15.96
CA GLY A 195 30.74 2.53 -16.45
C GLY A 195 31.67 1.94 -15.38
N SER A 196 31.56 2.38 -14.13
CA SER A 196 32.34 1.78 -13.04
C SER A 196 31.81 0.40 -12.68
N GLU A 197 32.70 -0.48 -12.19
CA GLU A 197 32.41 -1.85 -11.84
C GLU A 197 32.62 -2.09 -10.34
N ILE A 198 31.69 -2.81 -9.70
CA ILE A 198 31.79 -3.22 -8.29
C ILE A 198 31.70 -4.75 -8.24
N SER A 199 32.76 -5.40 -7.75
CA SER A 199 32.75 -6.84 -7.50
C SER A 199 31.98 -7.16 -6.23
N TYR A 200 31.26 -8.28 -6.20
CA TYR A 200 30.51 -8.73 -5.04
C TYR A 200 30.80 -10.20 -4.70
N GLU A 201 30.74 -10.51 -3.44
CA GLU A 201 30.64 -11.86 -2.91
C GLU A 201 29.18 -12.26 -2.76
N TYR A 202 28.36 -11.34 -2.21
CA TYR A 202 26.92 -11.43 -2.07
C TYR A 202 26.28 -10.20 -2.72
N LEU A 203 25.26 -10.43 -3.56
CA LEU A 203 24.45 -9.38 -4.16
C LEU A 203 23.03 -9.45 -3.57
N ILE A 204 22.60 -8.38 -2.89
CA ILE A 204 21.28 -8.31 -2.28
C ILE A 204 20.46 -7.22 -2.97
N ASN A 205 19.48 -7.65 -3.75
CA ASN A 205 18.54 -6.74 -4.41
C ASN A 205 17.35 -6.43 -3.52
N THR A 206 17.05 -5.16 -3.33
CA THR A 206 15.81 -4.67 -2.72
C THR A 206 14.99 -3.79 -3.67
N SER A 207 15.55 -3.53 -4.88
CA SER A 207 14.86 -2.77 -5.92
C SER A 207 13.71 -3.60 -6.55
N PRO A 208 12.78 -2.97 -7.29
CA PRO A 208 11.67 -3.70 -7.89
C PRO A 208 12.12 -4.82 -8.82
N LEU A 209 11.57 -6.03 -8.61
CA LEU A 209 11.96 -7.23 -9.34
C LEU A 209 11.83 -7.06 -10.86
N ASN A 210 10.76 -6.40 -11.32
CA ASN A 210 10.56 -6.12 -12.74
C ASN A 210 11.69 -5.29 -13.37
N ARG A 211 12.36 -4.42 -12.60
CA ARG A 211 13.53 -3.66 -13.03
C ARG A 211 14.81 -4.47 -12.83
N PHE A 212 14.91 -5.20 -11.74
CA PHE A 212 16.08 -6.05 -11.47
C PHE A 212 16.31 -7.09 -12.57
N LEU A 213 15.23 -7.71 -13.07
CA LEU A 213 15.31 -8.71 -14.14
C LEU A 213 15.83 -8.16 -15.47
N THR A 214 15.68 -6.86 -15.74
CA THR A 214 16.22 -6.23 -16.95
C THR A 214 17.73 -6.01 -16.92
N LEU A 215 18.36 -6.18 -15.74
CA LEU A 215 19.82 -6.03 -15.59
C LEU A 215 20.61 -7.26 -16.05
N PHE A 216 19.90 -8.33 -16.42
CA PHE A 216 20.48 -9.59 -16.92
C PHE A 216 20.30 -9.72 -18.43
N ASP A 217 21.25 -10.33 -19.10
CA ASP A 217 21.17 -10.55 -20.56
C ASP A 217 20.36 -11.81 -20.94
N GLU A 218 19.93 -12.63 -19.97
CA GLU A 218 19.25 -13.89 -20.21
C GLU A 218 17.79 -13.71 -20.61
N GLU A 219 17.40 -14.32 -21.74
CA GLU A 219 16.03 -14.26 -22.28
C GLU A 219 14.96 -14.69 -21.28
N LYS A 220 15.23 -15.74 -20.48
CA LYS A 220 14.30 -16.19 -19.43
C LYS A 220 14.00 -15.14 -18.36
N MET A 221 14.94 -14.22 -18.07
CA MET A 221 14.74 -13.12 -17.13
C MET A 221 13.77 -12.08 -17.72
N HIS A 222 13.93 -11.75 -18.99
CA HIS A 222 13.05 -10.85 -19.71
C HIS A 222 11.65 -11.45 -19.92
N GLU A 223 11.56 -12.76 -20.15
CA GLU A 223 10.30 -13.47 -20.26
C GLU A 223 9.51 -13.39 -18.95
N LEU A 224 10.13 -13.71 -17.80
CA LEU A 224 9.47 -13.56 -16.49
C LEU A 224 9.11 -12.10 -16.22
N GLN A 225 10.02 -11.15 -16.50
CA GLN A 225 9.77 -9.71 -16.34
C GLN A 225 8.50 -9.26 -17.06
N SER A 226 8.26 -9.72 -18.29
CA SER A 226 7.08 -9.36 -19.09
C SER A 226 5.75 -9.83 -18.47
N ARG A 227 5.78 -10.93 -17.70
CA ARG A 227 4.62 -11.50 -17.02
C ARG A 227 4.29 -10.82 -15.69
N LEU A 228 5.25 -10.09 -15.10
CA LEU A 228 5.02 -9.39 -13.84
C LEU A 228 3.98 -8.28 -14.02
N SER A 229 2.97 -8.31 -13.19
CA SER A 229 1.89 -7.32 -13.19
C SER A 229 1.89 -6.51 -11.90
N TYR A 230 1.55 -5.22 -12.03
CA TYR A 230 1.51 -4.26 -10.92
C TYR A 230 0.67 -3.05 -11.33
N ASN A 231 0.34 -2.20 -10.37
CA ASN A 231 -0.23 -0.90 -10.68
C ASN A 231 0.78 0.24 -10.41
N LYS A 232 0.44 1.42 -10.91
CA LYS A 232 1.04 2.69 -10.50
C LYS A 232 0.05 3.44 -9.61
N VAL A 233 0.56 4.22 -8.67
CA VAL A 233 -0.27 5.09 -7.85
C VAL A 233 0.25 6.51 -7.92
N LEU A 234 -0.61 7.41 -8.40
CA LEU A 234 -0.39 8.84 -8.32
C LEU A 234 -0.87 9.32 -6.96
N VAL A 235 0.02 9.96 -6.23
CA VAL A 235 -0.26 10.55 -4.91
C VAL A 235 -0.18 12.05 -5.00
N PHE A 236 -1.23 12.74 -4.55
CA PHE A 236 -1.16 14.15 -4.22
C PHE A 236 -1.09 14.31 -2.71
N ASN A 237 -0.09 15.03 -2.21
CA ASN A 237 -0.11 15.61 -0.89
C ASN A 237 -0.63 17.05 -1.02
N LEU A 238 -1.65 17.39 -0.25
CA LEU A 238 -2.36 18.67 -0.33
C LEU A 238 -2.42 19.34 1.04
N GLY A 239 -2.05 20.61 1.10
CA GLY A 239 -2.12 21.44 2.31
C GLY A 239 -3.03 22.63 2.08
N PHE A 240 -3.96 22.89 3.00
CA PHE A 240 -4.98 23.94 2.88
C PHE A 240 -4.94 24.91 4.06
N ASN A 241 -5.50 26.10 3.87
CA ASN A 241 -5.48 27.21 4.83
C ASN A 241 -6.34 27.02 6.08
N LYS A 242 -7.25 26.04 6.12
CA LYS A 242 -8.13 25.75 7.25
C LYS A 242 -8.41 24.26 7.37
N LYS A 243 -8.93 23.79 8.52
CA LYS A 243 -9.34 22.39 8.75
C LYS A 243 -10.57 22.00 7.94
N SER A 244 -10.70 20.70 7.71
CA SER A 244 -11.94 20.07 7.25
C SER A 244 -12.95 19.96 8.41
N LYS A 245 -14.23 19.71 8.09
CA LYS A 245 -15.23 19.28 9.08
C LYS A 245 -14.95 17.89 9.67
N TYR A 246 -14.15 17.08 8.98
CA TYR A 246 -13.73 15.76 9.43
C TYR A 246 -12.45 15.90 10.26
N THR A 247 -12.59 15.87 11.58
CA THR A 247 -11.50 16.18 12.52
C THR A 247 -11.02 14.98 13.32
N LYS A 248 -11.61 13.79 13.08
CA LYS A 248 -11.30 12.56 13.84
C LYS A 248 -10.90 11.40 12.95
N GLU A 249 -11.27 11.44 11.67
CA GLU A 249 -11.02 10.38 10.71
C GLU A 249 -9.58 10.43 10.23
N HIS A 250 -8.93 9.27 10.18
CA HIS A 250 -7.56 9.18 9.70
C HIS A 250 -7.48 8.97 8.19
N TRP A 251 -8.44 8.20 7.61
CA TRP A 251 -8.58 8.07 6.15
C TRP A 251 -9.96 7.59 5.73
N PHE A 252 -10.29 7.89 4.49
CA PHE A 252 -11.49 7.44 3.81
C PHE A 252 -11.18 6.53 2.65
N TYR A 253 -12.03 5.52 2.45
CA TYR A 253 -12.12 4.72 1.24
C TYR A 253 -13.31 5.16 0.39
N ILE A 254 -13.11 5.27 -0.94
CA ILE A 254 -14.09 5.81 -1.86
C ILE A 254 -14.32 4.83 -3.02
N PRO A 255 -15.40 4.02 -2.98
CA PRO A 255 -15.73 3.08 -4.06
C PRO A 255 -16.35 3.75 -5.28
N ASP A 256 -16.96 4.94 -5.15
CA ASP A 256 -17.64 5.62 -6.27
C ASP A 256 -16.66 5.87 -7.43
N LYS A 257 -16.96 5.26 -8.59
CA LYS A 257 -16.17 5.40 -9.83
C LYS A 257 -16.22 6.80 -10.44
N LYS A 258 -17.18 7.65 -10.04
CA LYS A 258 -17.26 9.06 -10.47
C LYS A 258 -16.25 9.96 -9.77
N ILE A 259 -15.67 9.48 -8.67
CA ILE A 259 -14.59 10.14 -7.92
C ILE A 259 -13.28 9.56 -8.41
N ASN A 260 -12.32 10.41 -8.81
CA ASN A 260 -11.08 9.99 -9.45
C ASN A 260 -10.09 9.25 -8.54
N PHE A 261 -10.20 9.38 -7.22
CA PHE A 261 -9.34 8.73 -6.24
C PHE A 261 -10.07 7.62 -5.47
N TYR A 262 -9.31 6.68 -4.90
CA TYR A 262 -9.86 5.57 -4.11
C TYR A 262 -9.62 5.73 -2.60
N ARG A 263 -8.64 6.54 -2.19
CA ARG A 263 -8.29 6.77 -0.77
C ARG A 263 -7.87 8.21 -0.54
N ILE A 264 -8.27 8.72 0.63
CA ILE A 264 -7.82 9.97 1.21
C ILE A 264 -7.30 9.67 2.60
N GLY A 265 -6.18 10.25 3.01
CA GLY A 265 -5.71 10.23 4.39
C GLY A 265 -5.48 11.63 4.92
N PHE A 266 -5.72 11.82 6.21
CA PHE A 266 -5.66 13.11 6.91
C PHE A 266 -4.44 13.14 7.83
N TYR A 267 -3.35 13.75 7.39
CA TYR A 267 -2.16 13.93 8.22
C TYR A 267 -2.43 14.86 9.40
N ASP A 268 -3.25 15.90 9.21
CA ASP A 268 -3.59 16.86 10.27
C ASP A 268 -4.32 16.22 11.45
N ASN A 269 -5.19 15.22 11.20
CA ASN A 269 -5.86 14.50 12.28
C ASN A 269 -4.92 13.53 13.02
N ILE A 270 -3.89 13.05 12.36
CA ILE A 270 -2.86 12.20 12.96
C ILE A 270 -1.88 13.03 13.78
N LEU A 271 -1.46 14.17 13.23
CA LEU A 271 -0.46 15.06 13.82
C LEU A 271 -1.07 16.10 14.78
N ASP A 272 -2.39 16.13 14.92
CA ASP A 272 -3.15 17.16 15.67
C ASP A 272 -2.83 18.59 15.20
N ALA A 273 -2.63 18.76 13.86
CA ALA A 273 -2.31 20.04 13.25
C ALA A 273 -3.55 20.92 13.04
N ASP A 274 -3.36 22.24 12.92
CA ASP A 274 -4.46 23.23 12.84
C ASP A 274 -5.00 23.44 11.44
N LYS A 275 -4.29 23.01 10.42
CA LYS A 275 -4.66 23.14 9.01
C LYS A 275 -4.82 21.78 8.37
N LEU A 276 -5.77 21.65 7.43
CA LEU A 276 -5.99 20.43 6.67
C LEU A 276 -4.76 20.06 5.88
N SER A 277 -4.29 18.87 6.11
CA SER A 277 -3.17 18.23 5.41
C SER A 277 -3.54 16.81 5.06
N MET A 278 -3.48 16.45 3.78
CA MET A 278 -3.96 15.15 3.33
C MET A 278 -3.11 14.56 2.21
N TYR A 279 -3.22 13.23 2.04
CA TYR A 279 -2.80 12.56 0.83
C TYR A 279 -4.00 12.00 0.08
N ILE A 280 -3.90 11.96 -1.24
CA ILE A 280 -4.90 11.44 -2.17
C ILE A 280 -4.23 10.37 -3.03
N GLU A 281 -4.90 9.23 -3.26
CA GLU A 281 -4.34 8.14 -4.05
C GLU A 281 -5.22 7.81 -5.25
N ILE A 282 -4.60 7.75 -6.44
CA ILE A 282 -5.23 7.43 -7.72
C ILE A 282 -4.47 6.28 -8.37
N GLY A 283 -5.17 5.16 -8.65
CA GLY A 283 -4.57 3.98 -9.28
C GLY A 283 -4.53 4.09 -10.80
N TYR A 284 -3.42 3.60 -11.39
CA TYR A 284 -3.23 3.46 -12.83
C TYR A 284 -2.70 2.07 -13.17
N SER A 285 -3.06 1.53 -14.31
CA SER A 285 -2.48 0.29 -14.80
C SER A 285 -0.97 0.43 -15.07
N LYS A 286 -0.25 -0.69 -15.09
CA LYS A 286 1.20 -0.71 -15.38
C LYS A 286 1.55 -0.06 -16.72
N ASP A 287 0.65 -0.17 -17.70
CA ASP A 287 0.87 0.31 -19.08
C ASP A 287 0.48 1.79 -19.25
N ALA A 288 -0.11 2.41 -18.26
CA ALA A 288 -0.48 3.83 -18.33
C ALA A 288 0.77 4.71 -18.38
N VAL A 289 0.79 5.62 -19.35
CA VAL A 289 1.80 6.69 -19.44
C VAL A 289 1.22 7.92 -18.75
N VAL A 290 1.66 8.18 -17.53
CA VAL A 290 1.18 9.32 -16.73
C VAL A 290 2.00 10.56 -17.12
N THR A 291 1.41 11.45 -17.92
CA THR A 291 2.03 12.70 -18.37
C THR A 291 1.75 13.85 -17.40
N GLN A 292 2.53 14.94 -17.50
CA GLN A 292 2.29 16.14 -16.67
C GLN A 292 0.88 16.71 -16.91
N GLY A 293 0.40 16.75 -18.16
CA GLY A 293 -0.97 17.20 -18.44
C GLY A 293 -2.05 16.34 -17.77
N MET A 294 -1.83 15.02 -17.68
CA MET A 294 -2.74 14.14 -16.92
C MET A 294 -2.67 14.42 -15.41
N ILE A 295 -1.49 14.67 -14.87
CA ILE A 295 -1.31 15.02 -13.45
C ILE A 295 -2.06 16.32 -13.12
N ASP A 296 -1.92 17.34 -13.94
CA ASP A 296 -2.58 18.64 -13.77
C ASP A 296 -4.11 18.50 -13.82
N GLU A 297 -4.63 17.71 -14.76
CA GLU A 297 -6.06 17.41 -14.85
C GLU A 297 -6.55 16.58 -13.65
N GLN A 298 -5.78 15.60 -13.20
CA GLN A 298 -6.14 14.84 -12.00
C GLN A 298 -6.16 15.69 -10.73
N LEU A 299 -5.25 16.66 -10.60
CA LEU A 299 -5.27 17.61 -9.49
C LEU A 299 -6.53 18.48 -9.54
N ARG A 300 -6.89 19.00 -10.71
CA ARG A 300 -8.12 19.79 -10.90
C ARG A 300 -9.37 18.97 -10.51
N LEU A 301 -9.51 17.75 -11.04
CA LEU A 301 -10.60 16.82 -10.72
C LEU A 301 -10.62 16.46 -9.24
N THR A 302 -9.46 16.29 -8.62
CA THR A 302 -9.36 15.99 -7.19
C THR A 302 -9.94 17.12 -6.35
N LEU A 303 -9.58 18.38 -6.63
CA LEU A 303 -10.12 19.53 -5.91
C LEU A 303 -11.63 19.67 -6.09
N GLU A 304 -12.16 19.46 -7.29
CA GLU A 304 -13.61 19.45 -7.56
C GLU A 304 -14.33 18.31 -6.78
N ASN A 305 -13.74 17.13 -6.75
CA ASN A 305 -14.31 15.99 -6.03
C ASN A 305 -14.22 16.18 -4.50
N LEU A 306 -13.17 16.79 -3.97
CA LEU A 306 -13.08 17.15 -2.55
C LEU A 306 -14.18 18.15 -2.15
N LEU A 307 -14.46 19.14 -2.99
CA LEU A 307 -15.56 20.09 -2.82
C LEU A 307 -16.91 19.37 -2.86
N LYS A 308 -17.14 18.53 -3.87
CA LYS A 308 -18.37 17.74 -4.02
C LYS A 308 -18.64 16.81 -2.84
N LEU A 309 -17.61 16.22 -2.24
CA LEU A 309 -17.71 15.38 -1.04
C LEU A 309 -17.82 16.21 0.25
N GLY A 310 -17.74 17.53 0.16
CA GLY A 310 -17.79 18.43 1.31
C GLY A 310 -16.62 18.24 2.28
N ILE A 311 -15.46 17.78 1.78
CA ILE A 311 -14.22 17.68 2.54
C ILE A 311 -13.57 19.06 2.64
N ILE A 312 -13.65 19.81 1.56
CA ILE A 312 -13.33 21.23 1.49
C ILE A 312 -14.59 22.03 1.11
N ASP A 313 -14.57 23.32 1.28
CA ASP A 313 -15.61 24.27 0.83
C ASP A 313 -15.02 25.37 -0.05
N GLU A 314 -15.86 26.28 -0.55
CA GLU A 314 -15.46 27.36 -1.48
C GLU A 314 -14.47 28.37 -0.86
N GLU A 315 -14.39 28.46 0.48
CA GLU A 315 -13.43 29.32 1.16
C GLU A 315 -12.07 28.63 1.41
N THR A 316 -12.03 27.32 1.21
CA THR A 316 -10.81 26.51 1.41
C THR A 316 -9.84 26.72 0.28
N LYS A 317 -8.63 27.20 0.60
CA LYS A 317 -7.58 27.49 -0.38
C LYS A 317 -6.43 26.52 -0.26
N LEU A 318 -6.01 25.96 -1.39
CA LEU A 318 -4.79 25.16 -1.49
C LEU A 318 -3.57 26.07 -1.28
N GLU A 319 -2.75 25.80 -0.25
CA GLU A 319 -1.54 26.56 0.08
C GLU A 319 -0.27 25.90 -0.45
N ALA A 320 -0.26 24.56 -0.45
CA ALA A 320 0.88 23.77 -0.91
C ALA A 320 0.39 22.42 -1.46
N HIS A 321 1.13 21.87 -2.42
CA HIS A 321 0.93 20.50 -2.88
C HIS A 321 2.23 19.89 -3.37
N SER A 322 2.32 18.56 -3.29
CA SER A 322 3.37 17.78 -3.95
C SER A 322 2.75 16.59 -4.67
N THR A 323 3.44 16.11 -5.68
CA THR A 323 3.00 15.00 -6.53
C THR A 323 4.04 13.91 -6.56
N ILE A 324 3.61 12.68 -6.39
CA ILE A 324 4.48 11.50 -6.40
C ILE A 324 3.81 10.45 -7.28
N LEU A 325 4.55 9.90 -8.23
CA LEU A 325 4.14 8.72 -8.98
C LEU A 325 4.94 7.51 -8.49
N MET A 326 4.27 6.60 -7.81
CA MET A 326 4.85 5.32 -7.42
C MET A 326 4.72 4.32 -8.56
N ASP A 327 5.84 3.79 -9.04
CA ASP A 327 5.95 2.86 -10.17
C ASP A 327 7.09 1.86 -9.92
N PRO A 328 6.81 0.61 -9.55
CA PRO A 328 5.52 0.02 -9.19
C PRO A 328 5.00 0.48 -7.82
N ALA A 329 3.67 0.38 -7.58
CA ALA A 329 3.05 0.62 -6.28
C ALA A 329 2.57 -0.68 -5.62
N TYR A 330 1.51 -1.28 -6.14
CA TYR A 330 1.03 -2.60 -5.69
C TYR A 330 1.40 -3.65 -6.72
N VAL A 331 2.16 -4.66 -6.29
CA VAL A 331 2.42 -5.86 -7.11
C VAL A 331 1.15 -6.72 -7.13
N HIS A 332 0.83 -7.27 -8.29
CA HIS A 332 -0.28 -8.19 -8.45
C HIS A 332 0.22 -9.62 -8.23
N ILE A 333 -0.34 -10.29 -7.22
CA ILE A 333 0.00 -11.67 -6.93
C ILE A 333 -0.78 -12.59 -7.90
N ASN A 334 -0.06 -13.52 -8.50
CA ASN A 334 -0.59 -14.54 -9.38
C ASN A 334 0.19 -15.84 -9.14
N SER A 335 -0.52 -16.95 -8.90
CA SER A 335 0.08 -18.23 -8.48
C SER A 335 1.11 -18.77 -9.47
N GLU A 336 0.89 -18.58 -10.79
CA GLU A 336 1.86 -19.02 -11.81
C GLU A 336 3.17 -18.24 -11.75
N THR A 337 3.08 -16.90 -11.68
CA THR A 337 4.27 -16.05 -11.56
C THR A 337 4.95 -16.21 -10.21
N ASP A 338 4.22 -16.48 -9.13
CA ASP A 338 4.79 -16.70 -7.81
C ASP A 338 5.64 -17.97 -7.76
N ALA A 339 5.19 -19.05 -8.39
CA ALA A 339 5.97 -20.28 -8.53
C ALA A 339 7.28 -20.02 -9.30
N GLN A 340 7.22 -19.27 -10.41
CA GLN A 340 8.41 -18.92 -11.22
C GLN A 340 9.38 -18.01 -10.43
N ILE A 341 8.85 -17.04 -9.67
CA ILE A 341 9.67 -16.18 -8.79
C ILE A 341 10.36 -17.00 -7.71
N THR A 342 9.66 -17.97 -7.14
CA THR A 342 10.22 -18.85 -6.09
C THR A 342 11.37 -19.69 -6.65
N GLU A 343 11.22 -20.26 -7.84
CA GLU A 343 12.28 -20.98 -8.52
C GLU A 343 13.47 -20.07 -8.87
N LEU A 344 13.18 -18.87 -9.40
CA LEU A 344 14.21 -17.86 -9.69
C LEU A 344 15.04 -17.52 -8.45
N LYS A 345 14.38 -17.23 -7.32
CA LYS A 345 15.06 -16.90 -6.06
C LYS A 345 16.00 -18.02 -5.60
N LYS A 346 15.58 -19.27 -5.77
CA LYS A 346 16.41 -20.43 -5.45
C LYS A 346 17.64 -20.48 -6.33
N ASN A 347 17.46 -20.36 -7.65
CA ASN A 347 18.57 -20.41 -8.62
C ASN A 347 19.57 -19.24 -8.41
N LEU A 348 19.08 -18.04 -8.12
CA LEU A 348 19.93 -16.88 -7.82
C LEU A 348 20.70 -17.07 -6.50
N ALA A 349 20.07 -17.66 -5.48
CA ALA A 349 20.71 -17.91 -4.20
C ALA A 349 21.89 -18.87 -4.29
N ASP A 350 21.85 -19.84 -5.22
CA ASP A 350 22.99 -20.76 -5.51
C ASP A 350 24.22 -19.99 -6.03
N GLU A 351 24.04 -18.77 -6.55
CA GLU A 351 25.08 -17.87 -7.03
C GLU A 351 25.37 -16.70 -6.06
N ASN A 352 24.86 -16.76 -4.83
CA ASN A 352 24.94 -15.71 -3.82
C ASN A 352 24.22 -14.40 -4.22
N ILE A 353 23.17 -14.49 -5.03
CA ILE A 353 22.32 -13.37 -5.40
C ILE A 353 20.97 -13.55 -4.70
N TYR A 354 20.58 -12.58 -3.90
CA TYR A 354 19.34 -12.59 -3.11
C TYR A 354 18.46 -11.42 -3.48
N THR A 355 17.15 -11.64 -3.56
CA THR A 355 16.18 -10.58 -3.80
C THR A 355 15.13 -10.62 -2.70
N ILE A 356 15.00 -9.53 -1.92
CA ILE A 356 14.21 -9.46 -0.68
C ILE A 356 13.43 -8.15 -0.59
N GLY A 357 12.58 -8.07 0.44
CA GLY A 357 11.72 -6.91 0.71
C GLY A 357 10.51 -6.85 -0.22
N ARG A 358 9.65 -5.85 -0.01
CA ARG A 358 8.36 -5.73 -0.70
C ARG A 358 8.46 -5.84 -2.22
N TYR A 359 9.36 -5.07 -2.82
CA TYR A 359 9.49 -5.00 -4.26
C TYR A 359 10.48 -6.01 -4.82
N GLY A 360 11.60 -6.27 -4.12
CA GLY A 360 12.58 -7.25 -4.56
C GLY A 360 12.03 -8.68 -4.48
N ALA A 361 11.30 -9.01 -3.44
CA ALA A 361 10.63 -10.31 -3.33
C ALA A 361 9.33 -10.42 -4.15
N TRP A 362 8.84 -9.32 -4.72
CA TRP A 362 7.59 -9.21 -5.47
C TRP A 362 6.38 -9.70 -4.66
N THR A 363 6.19 -9.15 -3.46
CA THR A 363 5.15 -9.58 -2.52
C THR A 363 4.45 -8.40 -1.88
N TYR A 364 3.24 -8.63 -1.36
CA TYR A 364 2.53 -7.65 -0.55
C TYR A 364 2.87 -7.85 0.93
N CYS A 365 3.64 -6.94 1.49
CA CYS A 365 4.11 -7.05 2.88
C CYS A 365 4.22 -5.66 3.55
N SER A 366 4.31 -5.68 4.89
CA SER A 366 4.52 -4.47 5.70
C SER A 366 5.99 -4.01 5.68
N MET A 367 6.24 -2.82 6.25
CA MET A 367 7.60 -2.33 6.50
C MET A 367 8.35 -3.29 7.44
N GLU A 368 7.70 -3.77 8.49
CA GLU A 368 8.30 -4.72 9.42
C GLU A 368 8.66 -6.05 8.76
N ASP A 369 7.81 -6.58 7.87
CA ASP A 369 8.12 -7.82 7.13
C ASP A 369 9.40 -7.66 6.30
N SER A 370 9.62 -6.47 5.72
CA SER A 370 10.86 -6.18 4.97
C SER A 370 12.09 -6.18 5.88
N MET A 371 11.98 -5.68 7.11
CA MET A 371 13.06 -5.71 8.10
C MET A 371 13.32 -7.14 8.59
N ILE A 372 12.26 -7.93 8.82
CA ILE A 372 12.37 -9.34 9.19
C ILE A 372 13.07 -10.14 8.07
N ALA A 373 12.71 -9.90 6.81
CA ALA A 373 13.37 -10.54 5.67
C ALA A 373 14.87 -10.23 5.61
N ALA A 374 15.24 -8.97 5.84
CA ALA A 374 16.64 -8.54 5.88
C ALA A 374 17.41 -9.19 7.03
N LYS A 375 16.82 -9.23 8.24
CA LYS A 375 17.41 -9.88 9.42
C LYS A 375 17.65 -11.36 9.18
N ASN A 376 16.64 -12.09 8.70
CA ASN A 376 16.73 -13.53 8.43
C ASN A 376 17.81 -13.84 7.38
N LEU A 377 17.92 -13.00 6.34
CA LEU A 377 18.99 -13.18 5.36
C LEU A 377 20.38 -12.92 5.98
N ALA A 378 20.53 -11.86 6.77
CA ALA A 378 21.80 -11.54 7.42
C ALA A 378 22.26 -12.64 8.38
N GLU A 379 21.33 -13.26 9.14
CA GLU A 379 21.62 -14.41 10.00
C GLU A 379 22.07 -15.61 9.17
N LYS A 380 21.35 -15.95 8.10
CA LYS A 380 21.75 -17.03 7.18
C LYS A 380 23.15 -16.86 6.59
N LEU A 381 23.52 -15.61 6.22
CA LEU A 381 24.82 -15.32 5.61
C LEU A 381 25.98 -15.30 6.62
N LYS A 382 25.71 -15.17 7.92
CA LYS A 382 26.74 -15.28 8.98
C LYS A 382 27.13 -16.74 9.28
N ASP A 383 26.20 -17.66 9.05
CA ASP A 383 26.38 -19.09 9.36
C ASP A 383 27.05 -19.86 8.21
N ASN A 384 27.27 -19.20 7.07
CA ASN A 384 27.97 -19.71 5.88
C ASN A 384 29.37 -19.13 5.77
#